data_08fade4d08bd9d5328820edbbb86d9f6
#
_entry.id   08fade4d08bd9d5328820edbbb86d9f6
#
_cell.length_a   1.000
_cell.length_b   1.000
_cell.length_c   1.000
_cell.angle_alpha   90.00
_cell.angle_beta   90.00
_cell.angle_gamma   90.00
#
_symmetry.space_group_name_H-M   'P 1'
#
loop_
_entity.id
_entity.type
_entity.pdbx_description
1 polymer ?
#
loop_
_entity_poly.entity_id
_entity_poly.type
_entity_poly.pdbx_seq_one_letter_code
_entity_poly.pdbx_strand_id
1 'polypeptide(L)'
;MLSYDGAAGYPFRVAGTRVCALLGCDLKGRSFSALFAPDSRREIEDIIAVVSEEMLAAVAGITATSQDGAPAHLELLLLPFNARAHTPLSLTGLLAPFGGGHSVLRDFKLTSWRYLGHQPQKTVPRALRKMAIARGFMVYEGPR
;
A
#
# COMPACT_ATOMS: atom_id res chain seq x y z
N MET A 1 5.66 -7.21 -5.40
CA MET A 1 6.52 -6.89 -4.22
C MET A 1 7.63 -5.95 -4.66
N LEU A 2 7.88 -4.95 -3.85
CA LEU A 2 8.93 -3.96 -4.05
C LEU A 2 10.02 -4.12 -2.98
N SER A 3 11.28 -3.86 -3.34
CA SER A 3 12.35 -3.65 -2.36
C SER A 3 12.23 -2.26 -1.77
N TYR A 4 12.54 -2.10 -0.48
CA TYR A 4 12.66 -0.79 0.13
C TYR A 4 14.06 -0.22 -0.17
N ASP A 5 14.19 0.36 -1.33
CA ASP A 5 15.38 1.04 -1.81
C ASP A 5 14.97 2.30 -2.56
N GLY A 6 14.91 3.42 -1.85
CA GLY A 6 14.48 4.71 -2.40
C GLY A 6 15.45 5.23 -3.47
N ALA A 7 16.75 5.00 -3.31
CA ALA A 7 17.75 5.45 -4.28
C ALA A 7 17.57 4.77 -5.65
N ALA A 8 17.10 3.52 -5.65
CA ALA A 8 16.78 2.76 -6.86
C ALA A 8 15.32 2.91 -7.31
N GLY A 9 14.52 3.79 -6.67
CA GLY A 9 13.12 4.02 -6.99
C GLY A 9 12.21 2.84 -6.66
N TYR A 10 12.49 2.14 -5.57
CA TYR A 10 11.71 1.01 -5.07
C TYR A 10 11.56 -0.13 -6.11
N PRO A 11 12.63 -0.81 -6.49
CA PRO A 11 12.61 -1.76 -7.59
C PRO A 11 11.72 -2.97 -7.30
N PHE A 12 11.08 -3.47 -8.35
CA PHE A 12 10.29 -4.70 -8.28
C PHE A 12 11.18 -5.91 -7.99
N ARG A 13 10.91 -6.60 -6.88
CA ARG A 13 11.48 -7.91 -6.60
C ARG A 13 10.73 -9.03 -7.34
N VAL A 14 9.41 -8.93 -7.31
CA VAL A 14 8.48 -9.86 -7.96
C VAL A 14 7.28 -9.07 -8.46
N ALA A 15 6.85 -9.34 -9.67
CA ALA A 15 5.60 -8.84 -10.23
C ALA A 15 4.76 -10.03 -10.73
N GLY A 16 3.46 -9.96 -10.51
CA GLY A 16 2.51 -10.94 -11.04
C GLY A 16 2.36 -10.79 -12.56
N THR A 17 2.01 -11.88 -13.24
CA THR A 17 1.84 -11.89 -14.69
C THR A 17 0.81 -10.87 -15.18
N ARG A 18 -0.26 -10.63 -14.42
CA ARG A 18 -1.27 -9.62 -14.72
C ARG A 18 -0.69 -8.20 -14.75
N VAL A 19 0.16 -7.86 -13.79
CA VAL A 19 0.80 -6.53 -13.73
C VAL A 19 1.83 -6.40 -14.87
N CYS A 20 2.60 -7.45 -15.14
CA CYS A 20 3.51 -7.45 -16.28
C CYS A 20 2.77 -7.28 -17.62
N ALA A 21 1.64 -7.97 -17.80
CA ALA A 21 0.82 -7.82 -19.00
C ALA A 21 0.23 -6.41 -19.12
N LEU A 22 -0.23 -5.82 -18.01
CA LEU A 22 -0.77 -4.46 -17.94
C LEU A 22 0.28 -3.40 -18.34
N LEU A 23 1.56 -3.65 -18.06
CA LEU A 23 2.67 -2.74 -18.38
C LEU A 23 3.45 -3.17 -19.64
N GLY A 24 3.08 -4.30 -20.23
CA GLY A 24 3.67 -4.81 -21.48
C GLY A 24 5.13 -5.26 -21.38
N CYS A 25 5.63 -5.52 -20.17
CA CYS A 25 7.03 -5.90 -19.98
C CYS A 25 7.26 -6.66 -18.67
N ASP A 26 8.41 -7.34 -18.57
CA ASP A 26 8.91 -7.84 -17.28
C ASP A 26 9.36 -6.66 -16.40
N LEU A 27 8.94 -6.73 -15.15
CA LEU A 27 9.16 -5.65 -14.19
C LEU A 27 10.27 -5.93 -13.18
N LYS A 28 10.79 -7.16 -13.13
CA LYS A 28 11.83 -7.52 -12.16
C LYS A 28 13.05 -6.58 -12.26
N GLY A 29 13.42 -5.96 -11.16
CA GLY A 29 14.52 -5.01 -11.06
C GLY A 29 14.23 -3.61 -11.63
N ARG A 30 13.06 -3.38 -12.24
CA ARG A 30 12.68 -2.05 -12.73
C ARG A 30 12.18 -1.18 -11.58
N SER A 31 12.45 0.11 -11.67
CA SER A 31 11.97 1.10 -10.69
C SER A 31 10.44 1.21 -10.74
N PHE A 32 9.79 1.08 -9.57
CA PHE A 32 8.36 1.29 -9.44
C PHE A 32 8.00 2.76 -9.60
N SER A 33 8.76 3.66 -8.97
CA SER A 33 8.49 5.10 -9.06
C SER A 33 8.65 5.65 -10.47
N ALA A 34 9.48 5.00 -11.31
CA ALA A 34 9.66 5.39 -12.70
C ALA A 34 8.43 5.12 -13.59
N LEU A 35 7.45 4.35 -13.12
CA LEU A 35 6.17 4.18 -13.82
C LEU A 35 5.34 5.47 -13.81
N PHE A 36 5.58 6.33 -12.84
CA PHE A 36 4.81 7.56 -12.63
C PHE A 36 5.41 8.73 -13.41
N ALA A 37 4.52 9.59 -13.89
CA ALA A 37 4.89 10.86 -14.47
C ALA A 37 5.72 11.70 -13.46
N PRO A 38 6.61 12.59 -13.93
CA PRO A 38 7.51 13.35 -13.05
C PRO A 38 6.80 14.05 -11.89
N ASP A 39 5.63 14.64 -12.16
CA ASP A 39 4.85 15.38 -11.17
C ASP A 39 4.31 14.50 -10.04
N SER A 40 4.00 13.24 -10.33
CA SER A 40 3.47 12.27 -9.36
C SER A 40 4.57 11.39 -8.73
N ARG A 41 5.76 11.38 -9.30
CA ARG A 41 6.85 10.47 -8.87
C ARG A 41 7.28 10.75 -7.44
N ARG A 42 7.52 12.01 -7.11
CA ARG A 42 7.95 12.40 -5.77
C ARG A 42 6.88 12.07 -4.73
N GLU A 43 5.63 12.36 -5.05
CA GLU A 43 4.52 12.09 -4.14
C GLU A 43 4.33 10.60 -3.86
N ILE A 44 4.47 9.72 -4.88
CA ILE A 44 4.41 8.27 -4.65
C ILE A 44 5.60 7.76 -3.84
N GLU A 45 6.77 8.34 -4.00
CA GLU A 45 7.96 8.01 -3.19
C GLU A 45 7.76 8.40 -1.72
N ASP A 46 7.18 9.58 -1.45
CA ASP A 46 6.83 10.03 -0.10
C ASP A 46 5.78 9.12 0.54
N ILE A 47 4.75 8.70 -0.22
CA ILE A 47 3.74 7.74 0.24
C ILE A 47 4.39 6.40 0.63
N ILE A 48 5.30 5.89 -0.20
CA ILE A 48 6.00 4.63 0.07
C ILE A 48 6.88 4.74 1.33
N ALA A 49 7.56 5.86 1.51
CA ALA A 49 8.37 6.10 2.70
C ALA A 49 7.50 6.03 3.97
N VAL A 50 6.38 6.75 4.00
CA VAL A 50 5.44 6.74 5.14
C VAL A 50 4.85 5.33 5.37
N VAL A 51 4.44 4.64 4.29
CA VAL A 51 3.93 3.25 4.39
C VAL A 51 4.94 2.34 5.08
N SER A 52 6.22 2.51 4.76
CA SER A 52 7.29 1.67 5.28
C SER A 52 7.72 2.03 6.69
N GLU A 53 7.84 3.32 6.98
CA GLU A 53 8.33 3.83 8.27
C GLU A 53 7.27 3.72 9.36
N GLU A 54 6.02 4.08 9.03
CA GLU A 54 4.90 4.06 9.96
C GLU A 54 4.14 2.73 9.99
N MET A 55 4.54 1.77 9.14
CA MET A 55 3.86 0.49 8.98
C MET A 55 2.36 0.64 8.69
N LEU A 56 2.00 1.65 7.90
CA LEU A 56 0.63 1.93 7.48
C LEU A 56 0.36 1.35 6.10
N ALA A 57 -0.86 0.91 5.85
CA ALA A 57 -1.28 0.64 4.48
C ALA A 57 -1.68 1.94 3.78
N ALA A 58 -1.55 2.00 2.46
CA ALA A 58 -2.05 3.12 1.67
C ALA A 58 -2.88 2.63 0.49
N VAL A 59 -3.94 3.37 0.19
CA VAL A 59 -4.73 3.21 -1.04
C VAL A 59 -4.60 4.49 -1.85
N ALA A 60 -4.34 4.35 -3.14
CA ALA A 60 -4.19 5.47 -4.05
C ALA A 60 -5.01 5.25 -5.33
N GLY A 61 -5.68 6.30 -5.78
CA GLY A 61 -6.26 6.38 -7.11
C GLY A 61 -5.20 6.79 -8.13
N ILE A 62 -5.19 6.14 -9.26
CA ILE A 62 -4.23 6.38 -10.34
C ILE A 62 -4.99 6.51 -11.65
N THR A 63 -4.53 7.42 -12.48
CA THR A 63 -4.90 7.50 -13.89
C THR A 63 -3.68 7.13 -14.73
N ALA A 64 -3.89 6.37 -15.79
CA ALA A 64 -2.85 6.03 -16.74
C ALA A 64 -3.38 6.21 -18.17
N THR A 65 -2.49 6.26 -19.12
CA THR A 65 -2.84 6.33 -20.54
C THR A 65 -2.66 4.95 -21.16
N SER A 66 -3.69 4.44 -21.78
CA SER A 66 -3.65 3.22 -22.57
C SER A 66 -2.92 3.43 -23.89
N GLN A 67 -2.43 2.37 -24.51
CA GLN A 67 -1.68 2.45 -25.77
C GLN A 67 -2.50 3.06 -26.91
N ASP A 68 -3.82 2.96 -26.89
CA ASP A 68 -4.77 3.59 -27.82
C ASP A 68 -5.10 5.04 -27.45
N GLY A 69 -4.46 5.60 -26.42
CA GLY A 69 -4.65 6.98 -25.96
C GLY A 69 -5.83 7.17 -24.99
N ALA A 70 -6.59 6.12 -24.70
CA ALA A 70 -7.70 6.22 -23.76
C ALA A 70 -7.23 6.31 -22.30
N PRO A 71 -7.90 7.12 -21.45
CA PRO A 71 -7.59 7.15 -20.04
C PRO A 71 -8.03 5.84 -19.36
N ALA A 72 -7.21 5.32 -18.49
CA ALA A 72 -7.51 4.19 -17.62
C ALA A 72 -7.42 4.62 -16.17
N HIS A 73 -8.42 4.24 -15.37
CA HIS A 73 -8.44 4.48 -13.94
C HIS A 73 -8.05 3.20 -13.20
N LEU A 74 -7.21 3.33 -12.20
CA LEU A 74 -6.72 2.20 -11.41
C LEU A 74 -6.74 2.55 -9.93
N GLU A 75 -6.78 1.51 -9.12
CA GLU A 75 -6.52 1.60 -7.68
C GLU A 75 -5.24 0.85 -7.34
N LEU A 76 -4.41 1.48 -6.52
CA LEU A 76 -3.19 0.91 -5.97
C LEU A 76 -3.36 0.73 -4.47
N LEU A 77 -3.17 -0.48 -3.97
CA LEU A 77 -3.02 -0.77 -2.56
C LEU A 77 -1.53 -1.04 -2.28
N LEU A 78 -0.98 -0.40 -1.25
CA LEU A 78 0.36 -0.65 -0.74
C LEU A 78 0.28 -1.15 0.70
N LEU A 79 0.94 -2.27 0.95
CA LEU A 79 1.02 -2.91 2.26
C LEU A 79 2.47 -3.05 2.68
N PRO A 80 2.85 -2.61 3.89
CA PRO A 80 4.18 -2.83 4.42
C PRO A 80 4.32 -4.29 4.87
N PHE A 81 5.48 -4.86 4.63
CA PHE A 81 5.90 -6.13 5.23
C PHE A 81 7.02 -5.88 6.20
N ASN A 82 6.80 -6.27 7.44
CA ASN A 82 7.78 -6.10 8.50
C ASN A 82 9.06 -6.88 8.18
N ALA A 83 10.20 -6.23 8.36
CA ALA A 83 11.48 -6.89 8.31
C ALA A 83 11.56 -7.89 9.49
N ARG A 84 11.71 -9.17 9.16
CA ARG A 84 12.15 -10.17 10.16
C ARG A 84 13.67 -10.12 10.23
N ALA A 85 14.25 -10.61 11.33
CA ALA A 85 15.70 -10.81 11.40
C ALA A 85 16.16 -11.51 10.10
N HIS A 86 17.07 -10.90 9.36
CA HIS A 86 17.58 -11.36 8.06
C HIS A 86 16.69 -11.19 6.83
N THR A 87 15.52 -10.54 6.93
CA THR A 87 14.69 -10.23 5.76
C THR A 87 14.58 -8.71 5.63
N PRO A 88 15.05 -8.11 4.51
CA PRO A 88 14.93 -6.67 4.33
C PRO A 88 13.46 -6.25 4.25
N LEU A 89 13.18 -5.03 4.68
CA LEU A 89 11.88 -4.41 4.55
C LEU A 89 11.42 -4.49 3.09
N SER A 90 10.20 -4.87 2.88
CA SER A 90 9.59 -4.97 1.56
C SER A 90 8.14 -4.50 1.58
N LEU A 91 7.64 -4.12 0.41
CA LEU A 91 6.25 -3.73 0.23
C LEU A 91 5.56 -4.70 -0.72
N THR A 92 4.33 -5.00 -0.42
CA THR A 92 3.44 -5.67 -1.38
C THR A 92 2.42 -4.67 -1.90
N GLY A 93 2.20 -4.67 -3.20
CA GLY A 93 1.18 -3.86 -3.84
C GLY A 93 0.18 -4.71 -4.61
N LEU A 94 -1.04 -4.22 -4.71
CA LEU A 94 -2.05 -4.66 -5.65
C LEU A 94 -2.41 -3.47 -6.54
N LEU A 95 -2.31 -3.65 -7.85
CA LEU A 95 -2.74 -2.67 -8.84
C LEU A 95 -3.94 -3.25 -9.59
N ALA A 96 -5.08 -2.58 -9.47
CA ALA A 96 -6.34 -3.02 -10.04
C ALA A 96 -6.91 -1.96 -10.98
N PRO A 97 -7.02 -2.20 -12.29
CA PRO A 97 -7.72 -1.31 -13.20
C PRO A 97 -9.24 -1.43 -13.00
N PHE A 98 -9.95 -0.29 -13.10
CA PHE A 98 -11.39 -0.25 -13.21
C PHE A 98 -11.80 -0.52 -14.67
N GLY A 99 -12.66 -1.50 -14.86
CA GLY A 99 -13.06 -1.96 -16.19
C GLY A 99 -12.14 -3.03 -16.76
N GLY A 100 -12.53 -3.57 -17.91
CA GLY A 100 -11.81 -4.65 -18.60
C GLY A 100 -11.25 -4.21 -19.95
N GLY A 101 -10.29 -5.01 -20.49
CA GLY A 101 -9.82 -4.83 -21.85
C GLY A 101 -8.77 -3.72 -22.04
N HIS A 102 -8.06 -3.35 -20.98
CA HIS A 102 -6.98 -2.36 -21.13
C HIS A 102 -5.79 -2.97 -21.89
N SER A 103 -5.37 -2.29 -22.94
CA SER A 103 -4.07 -2.46 -23.57
C SER A 103 -2.96 -1.96 -22.61
N VAL A 104 -1.71 -2.07 -23.02
CA VAL A 104 -0.56 -1.62 -22.22
C VAL A 104 -0.74 -0.19 -21.71
N LEU A 105 -0.53 0.01 -20.42
CA LEU A 105 -0.69 1.29 -19.75
C LEU A 105 0.65 2.01 -19.53
N ARG A 106 0.63 3.32 -19.63
CA ARG A 106 1.78 4.22 -19.46
C ARG A 106 1.37 5.49 -18.72
N ASP A 107 2.36 6.32 -18.36
CA ASP A 107 2.16 7.67 -17.81
C ASP A 107 1.22 7.69 -16.61
N PHE A 108 1.56 6.89 -15.60
CA PHE A 108 0.78 6.82 -14.37
C PHE A 108 0.80 8.16 -13.64
N LYS A 109 -0.37 8.65 -13.28
CA LYS A 109 -0.56 9.87 -12.48
C LYS A 109 -1.32 9.56 -11.22
N LEU A 110 -0.82 10.03 -10.10
CA LEU A 110 -1.52 9.95 -8.82
C LEU A 110 -2.67 10.96 -8.82
N THR A 111 -3.86 10.52 -8.44
CA THR A 111 -5.07 11.37 -8.43
C THR A 111 -5.60 11.58 -7.03
N SER A 112 -5.44 10.61 -6.17
CA SER A 112 -5.85 10.66 -4.77
C SER A 112 -5.13 9.60 -3.97
N TRP A 113 -5.00 9.79 -2.66
CA TRP A 113 -4.47 8.76 -1.77
C TRP A 113 -4.95 8.96 -0.34
N ARG A 114 -4.90 7.89 0.44
CA ARG A 114 -5.14 7.89 1.87
C ARG A 114 -4.38 6.77 2.55
N TYR A 115 -3.94 7.01 3.77
CA TYR A 115 -3.44 5.94 4.61
C TYR A 115 -4.60 5.21 5.26
N LEU A 116 -4.50 3.88 5.26
CA LEU A 116 -5.34 3.03 6.06
C LEU A 116 -4.59 2.80 7.38
N GLY A 117 -4.81 3.68 8.34
CA GLY A 117 -4.33 3.42 9.69
C GLY A 117 -4.97 2.12 10.17
N HIS A 118 -4.17 1.14 10.58
CA HIS A 118 -4.53 0.50 11.80
C HIS A 118 -4.54 1.66 12.80
N GLN A 119 -5.73 2.23 13.04
CA GLN A 119 -5.96 2.53 14.43
C GLN A 119 -5.64 1.18 15.08
N PRO A 120 -4.57 1.07 15.93
CA PRO A 120 -4.65 0.04 16.90
C PRO A 120 -6.06 0.34 17.45
N GLN A 121 -7.05 -0.49 17.11
CA GLN A 121 -8.06 -0.62 18.13
C GLN A 121 -7.15 -0.75 19.33
N LYS A 122 -7.07 0.32 20.11
CA LYS A 122 -6.89 0.16 21.52
C LYS A 122 -7.97 -0.84 21.87
N THR A 123 -7.68 -2.08 21.65
CA THR A 123 -7.86 -3.11 22.61
C THR A 123 -6.86 -2.72 23.72
N VAL A 124 -7.10 -1.50 24.24
CA VAL A 124 -7.37 -1.40 25.65
C VAL A 124 -8.32 -2.53 25.82
N PRO A 125 -7.84 -3.77 26.25
CA PRO A 125 -8.73 -4.85 26.59
C PRO A 125 -9.74 -4.08 27.37
N ARG A 126 -10.92 -3.85 26.70
CA ARG A 126 -11.89 -2.83 27.05
C ARG A 126 -12.06 -3.06 28.50
N ALA A 127 -11.21 -2.31 29.20
CA ALA A 127 -10.55 -2.81 30.39
C ALA A 127 -11.72 -2.94 31.26
N LEU A 128 -12.11 -4.18 31.46
CA LEU A 128 -13.18 -4.52 32.34
C LEU A 128 -13.08 -3.49 33.42
N ARG A 129 -13.91 -2.45 33.33
CA ARG A 129 -13.72 -1.27 34.16
C ARG A 129 -13.94 -1.76 35.56
N LYS A 130 -12.89 -1.73 36.37
CA LYS A 130 -12.98 -2.13 37.75
C LYS A 130 -14.05 -1.25 38.38
N MET A 131 -15.28 -1.74 38.49
CA MET A 131 -16.41 -0.98 38.99
C MET A 131 -16.46 -0.98 40.51
N ALA A 132 -16.14 -2.11 41.12
CA ALA A 132 -16.20 -2.21 42.59
C ALA A 132 -15.40 -3.43 43.08
N ILE A 133 -14.97 -3.35 44.31
CA ILE A 133 -14.53 -4.49 45.12
C ILE A 133 -15.65 -4.72 46.14
N ALA A 134 -16.38 -5.79 45.95
CA ALA A 134 -17.43 -6.19 46.90
C ALA A 134 -17.07 -7.59 47.43
N ARG A 135 -16.99 -7.72 48.74
CA ARG A 135 -16.77 -8.99 49.45
C ARG A 135 -15.58 -9.81 48.92
N GLY A 136 -14.47 -9.12 48.51
CA GLY A 136 -13.28 -9.79 48.01
C GLY A 136 -13.30 -10.17 46.52
N PHE A 137 -14.37 -9.82 45.80
CA PHE A 137 -14.47 -10.02 44.35
C PHE A 137 -14.28 -8.68 43.61
N MET A 138 -13.51 -8.74 42.49
CA MET A 138 -13.43 -7.61 41.60
C MET A 138 -14.53 -7.72 40.53
N VAL A 139 -15.35 -6.66 40.48
CA VAL A 139 -16.43 -6.57 39.47
C VAL A 139 -15.96 -5.69 38.33
N TYR A 140 -16.12 -6.17 37.10
CA TYR A 140 -15.74 -5.49 35.88
C TYR A 140 -16.97 -5.28 35.00
N GLU A 141 -17.03 -4.13 34.35
CA GLU A 141 -18.05 -3.85 33.35
C GLU A 141 -17.60 -4.42 31.98
N GLY A 142 -18.40 -5.29 31.39
CA GLY A 142 -18.20 -5.77 30.03
C GLY A 142 -18.59 -4.71 29.00
N PRO A 143 -18.22 -4.90 27.72
CA PRO A 143 -18.71 -4.06 26.66
C PRO A 143 -20.22 -4.27 26.48
N ARG A 144 -20.96 -3.16 26.38
CA ARG A 144 -22.35 -3.17 25.90
C ARG A 144 -22.36 -3.23 24.38
#